data_be32c43bf78782841b894497949f79f1
#
_entry.id   be32c43bf78782841b894497949f79f1
#
_cell.length_a   1.000
_cell.length_b   1.000
_cell.length_c   1.000
_cell.angle_alpha   90.00
_cell.angle_beta   90.00
_cell.angle_gamma   90.00
#
_symmetry.space_group_name_H-M   'P 1'
#
loop_
_entity.id
_entity.type
_entity.pdbx_description
1 polymer ?
#
loop_
_entity_poly.entity_id
_entity_poly.type
_entity_poly.pdbx_seq_one_letter_code
_entity_poly.pdbx_strand_id
1 'polypeptide(L)'
;DDRDLQVRSRRQRQKCISERYKHNPIHHMERRVKEMHSLVKKLNRKGFEVSAQSAKDNIMDIAGIRVVCNYLDDVYVIEKMLLRQEDVKLLKRKDYIKHPKENGYRSLHIVVSITVFLADSVELTPVDIQIRTICMDMWASLEHKIRYKNDTDTEKYKGLLEQCASEITNVESKMQQIHSEISNREK
;
A
#
# COMPACT_ATOMS: atom_id res chain seq x y z
N ASP A 1 16.95 -22.79 -12.55
CA ASP A 1 17.42 -21.78 -11.63
C ASP A 1 16.22 -21.12 -10.95
N ASP A 2 16.15 -21.18 -9.62
CA ASP A 2 14.99 -20.78 -8.79
C ASP A 2 14.60 -19.29 -9.00
N ARG A 3 15.57 -18.44 -9.36
CA ARG A 3 15.33 -17.03 -9.69
C ARG A 3 14.56 -16.87 -10.99
N ASP A 4 14.81 -17.68 -11.99
CA ASP A 4 14.11 -17.64 -13.27
C ASP A 4 12.66 -18.10 -13.16
N LEU A 5 12.38 -19.10 -12.31
CA LEU A 5 11.03 -19.56 -12.01
C LEU A 5 10.21 -18.50 -11.25
N GLN A 6 10.83 -17.81 -10.31
CA GLN A 6 10.18 -16.70 -9.58
C GLN A 6 9.90 -15.48 -10.49
N VAL A 7 10.80 -15.15 -11.41
CA VAL A 7 10.62 -14.05 -12.38
C VAL A 7 9.53 -14.41 -13.39
N ARG A 8 9.49 -15.66 -13.88
CA ARG A 8 8.43 -16.15 -14.78
C ARG A 8 7.05 -16.15 -14.11
N SER A 9 6.95 -16.61 -12.87
CA SER A 9 5.71 -16.58 -12.08
C SER A 9 5.21 -15.15 -11.85
N ARG A 10 6.09 -14.17 -11.64
CA ARG A 10 5.74 -12.75 -11.50
C ARG A 10 5.24 -12.14 -12.80
N ARG A 11 5.94 -12.39 -13.94
CA ARG A 11 5.52 -11.94 -15.27
C ARG A 11 4.17 -12.56 -15.66
N GLN A 12 3.94 -13.81 -15.32
CA GLN A 12 2.69 -14.49 -15.63
C GLN A 12 1.51 -13.94 -14.83
N ARG A 13 1.68 -13.63 -13.53
CA ARG A 13 0.65 -12.95 -12.71
C ARG A 13 0.35 -11.52 -13.19
N GLN A 14 1.36 -10.76 -13.55
CA GLN A 14 1.18 -9.43 -14.13
C GLN A 14 0.46 -9.50 -15.49
N LYS A 15 0.77 -10.51 -16.30
CA LYS A 15 0.13 -10.74 -17.59
C LYS A 15 -1.35 -11.13 -17.42
N CYS A 16 -1.70 -11.99 -16.46
CA CYS A 16 -3.09 -12.33 -16.15
C CYS A 16 -3.92 -11.12 -15.68
N ILE A 17 -3.31 -10.15 -15.00
CA ILE A 17 -3.97 -8.91 -14.60
C ILE A 17 -4.22 -8.04 -15.84
N SER A 18 -3.22 -7.85 -16.70
CA SER A 18 -3.33 -7.03 -17.91
C SER A 18 -4.27 -7.63 -18.98
N GLU A 19 -4.36 -8.94 -19.07
CA GLU A 19 -5.26 -9.62 -20.03
C GLU A 19 -6.73 -9.56 -19.61
N ARG A 20 -7.02 -9.43 -18.31
CA ARG A 20 -8.41 -9.37 -17.79
C ARG A 20 -8.96 -7.95 -17.73
N TYR A 21 -8.12 -6.94 -17.74
CA TYR A 21 -8.50 -5.53 -17.73
C TYR A 21 -7.93 -4.85 -18.98
N LYS A 22 -8.73 -4.01 -19.63
CA LYS A 22 -8.34 -3.25 -20.84
C LYS A 22 -7.09 -2.38 -20.64
N HIS A 23 -6.74 -2.07 -19.39
CA HIS A 23 -5.49 -1.40 -19.00
C HIS A 23 -4.88 -2.08 -17.78
N ASN A 24 -3.55 -1.97 -17.62
CA ASN A 24 -2.89 -2.44 -16.40
C ASN A 24 -3.19 -1.45 -15.25
N PRO A 25 -3.92 -1.86 -14.20
CA PRO A 25 -4.27 -0.97 -13.10
C PRO A 25 -3.07 -0.59 -12.21
N ILE A 26 -1.97 -1.35 -12.28
CA ILE A 26 -0.79 -1.16 -11.43
C ILE A 26 0.28 -0.39 -12.19
N HIS A 27 0.67 0.77 -11.65
CA HIS A 27 1.82 1.53 -12.11
C HIS A 27 3.12 0.86 -11.68
N HIS A 28 3.30 0.65 -10.36
CA HIS A 28 4.43 -0.10 -9.81
C HIS A 28 4.13 -0.68 -8.42
N MET A 29 5.02 -1.56 -7.95
CA MET A 29 4.96 -2.13 -6.61
C MET A 29 6.31 -2.06 -5.93
N GLU A 30 6.30 -1.73 -4.63
CA GLU A 30 7.47 -1.70 -3.77
C GLU A 30 7.31 -2.69 -2.61
N ARG A 31 8.38 -3.42 -2.31
CA ARG A 31 8.45 -4.27 -1.13
C ARG A 31 9.11 -3.51 0.00
N ARG A 32 8.57 -3.67 1.19
CA ARG A 32 9.12 -3.10 2.40
C ARG A 32 9.19 -4.17 3.48
N VAL A 33 10.36 -4.37 4.03
CA VAL A 33 10.55 -5.09 5.28
C VAL A 33 10.89 -4.05 6.34
N LYS A 34 10.22 -4.10 7.49
CA LYS A 34 10.45 -3.15 8.58
C LYS A 34 11.86 -3.37 9.13
N GLU A 35 12.64 -2.28 9.18
CA GLU A 35 13.98 -2.30 9.75
C GLU A 35 13.96 -2.69 11.23
N MET A 36 14.98 -3.42 11.67
CA MET A 36 15.09 -3.93 13.05
C MET A 36 14.93 -2.81 14.10
N HIS A 37 15.62 -1.68 13.88
CA HIS A 37 15.50 -0.52 14.78
C HIS A 37 14.04 0.00 14.89
N SER A 38 13.31 0.08 13.78
CA SER A 38 11.91 0.50 13.77
C SER A 38 10.98 -0.51 14.42
N LEU A 39 11.33 -1.81 14.33
CA LEU A 39 10.61 -2.89 14.99
C LEU A 39 10.77 -2.81 16.51
N VAL A 40 12.00 -2.68 17.00
CA VAL A 40 12.32 -2.50 18.44
C VAL A 40 11.62 -1.28 19.01
N LYS A 41 11.71 -0.11 18.33
CA LYS A 41 10.98 1.09 18.73
C LYS A 41 9.47 0.85 18.86
N LYS A 42 8.89 0.09 17.95
CA LYS A 42 7.46 -0.19 17.96
C LYS A 42 7.04 -1.13 19.08
N LEU A 43 7.83 -2.17 19.37
CA LEU A 43 7.63 -3.08 20.50
C LEU A 43 7.67 -2.31 21.81
N ASN A 44 8.73 -1.52 22.04
CA ASN A 44 8.87 -0.70 23.24
C ASN A 44 7.71 0.28 23.44
N ARG A 45 7.31 0.99 22.38
CA ARG A 45 6.17 1.92 22.42
C ARG A 45 4.85 1.25 22.79
N LYS A 46 4.70 -0.03 22.46
CA LYS A 46 3.51 -0.83 22.79
C LYS A 46 3.61 -1.59 24.09
N GLY A 47 4.74 -1.52 24.79
CA GLY A 47 4.98 -2.24 26.04
C GLY A 47 5.20 -3.74 25.88
N PHE A 48 5.59 -4.18 24.68
CA PHE A 48 5.89 -5.58 24.43
C PHE A 48 7.36 -5.90 24.63
N GLU A 49 7.66 -7.14 25.02
CA GLU A 49 9.02 -7.64 25.12
C GLU A 49 9.74 -7.55 23.74
N VAL A 50 11.03 -7.18 23.78
CA VAL A 50 11.86 -7.12 22.56
C VAL A 50 12.41 -8.50 22.26
N SER A 51 11.62 -9.33 21.61
CA SER A 51 12.01 -10.67 21.13
C SER A 51 11.44 -10.94 19.74
N ALA A 52 12.03 -11.89 19.02
CA ALA A 52 11.54 -12.30 17.71
C ALA A 52 10.11 -12.86 17.78
N GLN A 53 9.84 -13.65 18.82
CA GLN A 53 8.51 -14.22 19.04
C GLN A 53 7.47 -13.13 19.32
N SER A 54 7.78 -12.19 20.22
CA SER A 54 6.91 -11.06 20.52
C SER A 54 6.63 -10.20 19.29
N ALA A 55 7.64 -10.00 18.44
CA ALA A 55 7.46 -9.29 17.18
C ALA A 55 6.48 -10.02 16.24
N LYS A 56 6.64 -11.33 16.09
CA LYS A 56 5.77 -12.19 15.26
C LYS A 56 4.32 -12.14 15.73
N ASP A 57 4.10 -12.19 17.04
CA ASP A 57 2.77 -12.27 17.63
C ASP A 57 2.04 -10.91 17.67
N ASN A 58 2.77 -9.79 17.81
CA ASN A 58 2.19 -8.49 18.10
C ASN A 58 2.33 -7.45 16.98
N ILE A 59 3.17 -7.69 15.97
CA ILE A 59 3.46 -6.72 14.90
C ILE A 59 3.02 -7.27 13.54
N MET A 60 1.94 -6.71 13.01
CA MET A 60 1.34 -7.16 11.74
C MET A 60 1.94 -6.49 10.48
N ASP A 61 2.88 -5.55 10.64
CA ASP A 61 3.48 -4.76 9.55
C ASP A 61 5.00 -4.95 9.45
N ILE A 62 5.48 -6.16 9.77
CA ILE A 62 6.89 -6.54 9.57
C ILE A 62 7.17 -6.63 8.07
N ALA A 63 6.34 -7.37 7.35
CA ALA A 63 6.34 -7.41 5.90
C ALA A 63 5.29 -6.44 5.35
N GLY A 64 5.66 -5.66 4.36
CA GLY A 64 4.78 -4.70 3.72
C GLY A 64 4.96 -4.66 2.21
N ILE A 65 3.87 -4.35 1.53
CA ILE A 65 3.84 -4.11 0.09
C ILE A 65 3.15 -2.77 -0.13
N ARG A 66 3.76 -1.91 -0.97
CA ARG A 66 3.09 -0.74 -1.52
C ARG A 66 2.72 -1.04 -2.96
N VAL A 67 1.47 -0.85 -3.30
CA VAL A 67 0.94 -0.94 -4.66
C VAL A 67 0.53 0.46 -5.08
N VAL A 68 1.13 0.96 -6.15
CA VAL A 68 0.78 2.26 -6.74
C VAL A 68 -0.03 2.01 -8.00
N CYS A 69 -1.25 2.52 -8.02
CA CYS A 69 -2.23 2.39 -9.09
C CYS A 69 -2.27 3.65 -9.95
N ASN A 70 -2.74 3.52 -11.20
CA ASN A 70 -2.84 4.66 -12.10
C ASN A 70 -4.00 5.58 -11.72
N TYR A 71 -5.18 5.01 -11.44
CA TYR A 71 -6.41 5.74 -11.18
C TYR A 71 -7.04 5.34 -9.85
N LEU A 72 -7.98 6.17 -9.38
CA LEU A 72 -8.65 5.96 -8.10
C LEU A 72 -9.45 4.65 -8.05
N ASP A 73 -10.16 4.32 -9.12
CA ASP A 73 -10.95 3.09 -9.21
C ASP A 73 -10.07 1.84 -9.18
N ASP A 74 -8.87 1.92 -9.74
CA ASP A 74 -7.90 0.82 -9.74
C ASP A 74 -7.52 0.38 -8.32
N VAL A 75 -7.50 1.30 -7.35
CA VAL A 75 -7.20 0.97 -5.95
C VAL A 75 -8.18 -0.07 -5.41
N TYR A 76 -9.48 0.14 -5.66
CA TYR A 76 -10.53 -0.77 -5.19
C TYR A 76 -10.63 -2.03 -6.04
N VAL A 77 -10.28 -1.95 -7.32
CA VAL A 77 -10.16 -3.11 -8.19
C VAL A 77 -9.07 -4.05 -7.68
N ILE A 78 -7.89 -3.54 -7.36
CA ILE A 78 -6.77 -4.33 -6.81
C ILE A 78 -7.12 -4.92 -5.45
N GLU A 79 -7.74 -4.16 -4.54
CA GLU A 79 -8.26 -4.70 -3.27
C GLU A 79 -9.17 -5.91 -3.52
N LYS A 80 -10.18 -5.75 -4.38
CA LYS A 80 -11.16 -6.79 -4.69
C LYS A 80 -10.53 -8.03 -5.32
N MET A 81 -9.53 -7.84 -6.20
CA MET A 81 -8.80 -8.95 -6.82
C MET A 81 -7.99 -9.72 -5.79
N LEU A 82 -7.31 -9.02 -4.90
CA LEU A 82 -6.49 -9.63 -3.85
C LEU A 82 -7.36 -10.44 -2.88
N LEU A 83 -8.46 -9.86 -2.41
CA LEU A 83 -9.34 -10.50 -1.44
C LEU A 83 -10.21 -11.64 -2.01
N ARG A 84 -10.17 -11.86 -3.34
CA ARG A 84 -10.77 -13.04 -3.99
C ARG A 84 -9.87 -14.27 -3.99
N GLN A 85 -8.59 -14.13 -3.62
CA GLN A 85 -7.67 -15.26 -3.53
C GLN A 85 -8.03 -16.10 -2.30
N GLU A 86 -8.11 -17.41 -2.45
CA GLU A 86 -8.49 -18.34 -1.38
C GLU A 86 -7.45 -18.40 -0.24
N ASP A 87 -6.19 -18.14 -0.58
CA ASP A 87 -5.05 -18.12 0.35
C ASP A 87 -4.82 -16.75 1.03
N VAL A 88 -5.69 -15.77 0.77
CA VAL A 88 -5.61 -14.41 1.33
C VAL A 88 -6.79 -14.14 2.25
N LYS A 89 -6.51 -13.95 3.54
CA LYS A 89 -7.52 -13.62 4.54
C LYS A 89 -7.35 -12.18 5.03
N LEU A 90 -8.39 -11.36 4.91
CA LEU A 90 -8.39 -10.00 5.44
C LEU A 90 -8.40 -10.00 6.97
N LEU A 91 -7.40 -9.37 7.59
CA LEU A 91 -7.29 -9.17 9.04
C LEU A 91 -7.73 -7.76 9.46
N LYS A 92 -7.37 -6.75 8.68
CA LYS A 92 -7.67 -5.34 9.00
C LYS A 92 -7.82 -4.52 7.73
N ARG A 93 -8.74 -3.56 7.76
CA ARG A 93 -8.95 -2.58 6.69
C ARG A 93 -9.07 -1.17 7.24
N LYS A 94 -8.37 -0.22 6.63
CA LYS A 94 -8.51 1.22 6.90
C LYS A 94 -8.52 1.98 5.59
N ASP A 95 -9.59 2.68 5.34
CA ASP A 95 -9.79 3.44 4.11
C ASP A 95 -9.56 4.94 4.38
N TYR A 96 -8.33 5.37 4.23
CA TYR A 96 -7.96 6.79 4.31
C TYR A 96 -8.22 7.55 2.99
N ILE A 97 -8.76 6.90 1.96
CA ILE A 97 -9.24 7.59 0.76
C ILE A 97 -10.60 8.21 1.05
N LYS A 98 -11.50 7.43 1.67
CA LYS A 98 -12.83 7.89 2.09
C LYS A 98 -12.78 8.77 3.34
N HIS A 99 -11.85 8.48 4.24
CA HIS A 99 -11.65 9.20 5.50
C HIS A 99 -10.19 9.64 5.63
N PRO A 100 -9.77 10.71 4.93
CA PRO A 100 -8.40 11.21 4.97
C PRO A 100 -7.97 11.55 6.40
N LYS A 101 -6.67 11.46 6.66
CA LYS A 101 -6.13 11.96 7.92
C LYS A 101 -6.12 13.49 7.92
N GLU A 102 -6.03 14.08 9.11
CA GLU A 102 -5.99 15.53 9.33
C GLU A 102 -4.93 16.25 8.47
N ASN A 103 -3.78 15.62 8.24
CA ASN A 103 -2.73 16.18 7.38
C ASN A 103 -2.96 15.98 5.88
N GLY A 104 -4.13 15.52 5.44
CA GLY A 104 -4.42 15.26 4.04
C GLY A 104 -3.94 13.92 3.49
N TYR A 105 -3.33 13.06 4.32
CA TYR A 105 -2.87 11.74 3.89
C TYR A 105 -4.02 10.84 3.44
N ARG A 106 -3.87 10.25 2.25
CA ARG A 106 -4.82 9.32 1.64
C ARG A 106 -4.12 8.02 1.23
N SER A 107 -4.74 6.90 1.50
CA SER A 107 -4.32 5.55 1.08
C SER A 107 -5.35 4.52 1.52
N LEU A 108 -5.47 3.43 0.81
CA LEU A 108 -6.15 2.24 1.31
C LEU A 108 -5.11 1.33 2.00
N HIS A 109 -5.33 1.03 3.27
CA HIS A 109 -4.49 0.12 4.05
C HIS A 109 -5.27 -1.16 4.36
N ILE A 110 -4.70 -2.29 4.00
CA ILE A 110 -5.22 -3.60 4.38
C ILE A 110 -4.10 -4.43 4.99
N VAL A 111 -4.41 -5.16 6.04
CA VAL A 111 -3.54 -6.22 6.56
C VAL A 111 -4.21 -7.54 6.21
N VAL A 112 -3.48 -8.36 5.51
CA VAL A 112 -3.92 -9.70 5.12
C VAL A 112 -3.03 -10.76 5.74
N SER A 113 -3.59 -11.93 6.02
CA SER A 113 -2.83 -13.14 6.33
C SER A 113 -2.67 -13.94 5.05
N ILE A 114 -1.45 -14.32 4.74
CA ILE A 114 -1.11 -15.21 3.63
C ILE A 114 -0.46 -16.48 4.14
N THR A 115 -0.66 -17.58 3.43
CA THR A 115 0.01 -18.84 3.72
C THR A 115 1.41 -18.83 3.12
N VAL A 116 2.42 -19.02 3.95
CA VAL A 116 3.82 -19.13 3.54
C VAL A 116 4.27 -20.57 3.77
N PHE A 117 4.71 -21.21 2.69
CA PHE A 117 5.26 -22.56 2.74
C PHE A 117 6.77 -22.47 2.96
N LEU A 118 7.22 -22.92 4.11
CA LEU A 118 8.63 -23.10 4.46
C LEU A 118 9.04 -24.56 4.19
N ALA A 119 10.35 -24.86 4.28
CA ALA A 119 10.85 -26.20 4.01
C ALA A 119 10.19 -27.27 4.91
N ASP A 120 9.98 -26.93 6.20
CA ASP A 120 9.53 -27.88 7.22
C ASP A 120 8.19 -27.50 7.87
N SER A 121 7.56 -26.39 7.45
CA SER A 121 6.34 -25.90 8.06
C SER A 121 5.52 -25.03 7.13
N VAL A 122 4.25 -24.84 7.51
CA VAL A 122 3.36 -23.88 6.85
C VAL A 122 2.98 -22.81 7.87
N GLU A 123 3.23 -21.55 7.55
CA GLU A 123 2.97 -20.43 8.44
C GLU A 123 1.98 -19.42 7.84
N LEU A 124 1.08 -18.93 8.68
CA LEU A 124 0.23 -17.80 8.35
C LEU A 124 0.96 -16.51 8.72
N THR A 125 1.27 -15.69 7.72
CA THR A 125 2.08 -14.48 7.89
C THR A 125 1.25 -13.24 7.59
N PRO A 126 1.17 -12.27 8.53
CA PRO A 126 0.52 -11.00 8.25
C PRO A 126 1.38 -10.13 7.32
N VAL A 127 0.73 -9.50 6.35
CA VAL A 127 1.34 -8.57 5.40
C VAL A 127 0.53 -7.28 5.37
N ASP A 128 1.20 -6.14 5.61
CA ASP A 128 0.61 -4.79 5.47
C ASP A 128 0.68 -4.36 4.01
N ILE A 129 -0.47 -4.13 3.39
CA ILE A 129 -0.57 -3.71 2.00
C ILE A 129 -1.15 -2.31 1.96
N GLN A 130 -0.37 -1.38 1.39
CA GLN A 130 -0.77 0.00 1.15
C GLN A 130 -1.05 0.17 -0.34
N ILE A 131 -2.31 0.47 -0.68
CA ILE A 131 -2.72 0.70 -2.06
C ILE A 131 -3.00 2.18 -2.21
N ARG A 132 -2.36 2.82 -3.19
CA ARG A 132 -2.40 4.25 -3.45
C ARG A 132 -2.49 4.52 -4.95
N THR A 133 -2.89 5.72 -5.31
CA THR A 133 -2.64 6.23 -6.66
C THR A 133 -1.25 6.88 -6.74
N ILE A 134 -0.81 7.21 -7.95
CA ILE A 134 0.42 8.00 -8.19
C ILE A 134 0.39 9.30 -7.40
N CYS A 135 -0.73 10.01 -7.41
CA CYS A 135 -0.91 11.28 -6.71
C CYS A 135 -0.79 11.14 -5.19
N MET A 136 -1.42 10.10 -4.62
CA MET A 136 -1.35 9.81 -3.19
C MET A 136 0.07 9.42 -2.76
N ASP A 137 0.79 8.66 -3.59
CA ASP A 137 2.14 8.23 -3.28
C ASP A 137 3.14 9.39 -3.39
N MET A 138 3.00 10.25 -4.40
CA MET A 138 3.77 11.48 -4.54
C MET A 138 3.64 12.35 -3.28
N TRP A 139 2.40 12.68 -2.88
CA TRP A 139 2.16 13.51 -1.70
C TRP A 139 2.75 12.90 -0.43
N ALA A 140 2.48 11.60 -0.18
CA ALA A 140 2.95 10.91 1.02
C ALA A 140 4.48 10.81 1.08
N SER A 141 5.15 10.65 -0.06
CA SER A 141 6.62 10.57 -0.15
C SER A 141 7.26 11.92 0.12
N LEU A 142 6.69 13.02 -0.38
CA LEU A 142 7.19 14.37 -0.16
C LEU A 142 6.92 14.84 1.27
N GLU A 143 5.72 14.63 1.79
CA GLU A 143 5.36 14.95 3.20
C GLU A 143 6.30 14.25 4.18
N HIS A 144 6.57 12.96 3.98
CA HIS A 144 7.49 12.22 4.82
C HIS A 144 8.92 12.79 4.79
N LYS A 145 9.42 13.21 3.62
CA LYS A 145 10.75 13.84 3.48
C LYS A 145 10.81 15.20 4.18
N ILE A 146 9.76 16.00 4.09
CA ILE A 146 9.67 17.31 4.76
C ILE A 146 9.68 17.12 6.28
N ARG A 147 8.87 16.20 6.81
CA ARG A 147 8.82 15.91 8.25
C ARG A 147 10.11 15.36 8.81
N TYR A 148 10.79 14.49 8.06
CA TYR A 148 12.05 13.89 8.53
C TYR A 148 13.20 14.88 8.62
N LYS A 149 13.21 15.94 7.80
CA LYS A 149 14.26 16.98 7.82
C LYS A 149 14.02 18.10 8.83
N ASN A 150 12.78 18.30 9.28
CA ASN A 150 12.39 19.46 10.08
C ASN A 150 11.62 19.01 11.34
N ASP A 151 12.37 18.57 12.37
CA ASP A 151 11.76 18.15 13.64
C ASP A 151 11.12 19.33 14.45
N THR A 152 11.39 20.58 14.06
CA THR A 152 11.03 21.76 14.86
C THR A 152 9.91 22.64 14.28
N ASP A 153 9.54 22.52 13.01
CA ASP A 153 8.61 23.47 12.34
C ASP A 153 7.42 22.81 11.60
N THR A 154 7.07 21.59 11.96
CA THR A 154 6.02 20.81 11.26
C THR A 154 4.65 21.49 11.31
N GLU A 155 4.31 22.20 12.38
CA GLU A 155 3.02 22.89 12.53
C GLU A 155 2.89 24.07 11.56
N LYS A 156 3.97 24.80 11.28
CA LYS A 156 3.98 25.93 10.33
C LYS A 156 3.56 25.54 8.92
N TYR A 157 3.93 24.33 8.47
CA TYR A 157 3.65 23.86 7.12
C TYR A 157 2.42 22.97 7.02
N LYS A 158 1.76 22.67 8.15
CA LYS A 158 0.59 21.78 8.19
C LYS A 158 -0.51 22.25 7.26
N GLY A 159 -0.91 23.53 7.36
CA GLY A 159 -1.97 24.11 6.51
C GLY A 159 -1.62 24.10 5.01
N LEU A 160 -0.34 24.37 4.67
CA LEU A 160 0.10 24.30 3.28
C LEU A 160 0.09 22.86 2.73
N LEU A 161 0.48 21.87 3.55
CA LEU A 161 0.42 20.46 3.18
C LEU A 161 -1.01 19.97 2.98
N GLU A 162 -1.96 20.43 3.81
CA GLU A 162 -3.40 20.16 3.66
C GLU A 162 -3.94 20.79 2.37
N GLN A 163 -3.56 22.04 2.07
CA GLN A 163 -3.91 22.69 0.81
C GLN A 163 -3.38 21.93 -0.40
N CYS A 164 -2.09 21.57 -0.41
CA CYS A 164 -1.50 20.74 -1.46
C CYS A 164 -2.24 19.40 -1.62
N ALA A 165 -2.62 18.74 -0.53
CA ALA A 165 -3.38 17.50 -0.57
C ALA A 165 -4.74 17.69 -1.25
N SER A 166 -5.42 18.80 -0.97
CA SER A 166 -6.69 19.16 -1.60
C SER A 166 -6.54 19.43 -3.10
N GLU A 167 -5.55 20.21 -3.50
CA GLU A 167 -5.26 20.51 -4.91
C GLU A 167 -4.93 19.24 -5.70
N ILE A 168 -4.07 18.37 -5.16
CA ILE A 168 -3.73 17.07 -5.74
C ILE A 168 -4.97 16.19 -5.89
N THR A 169 -5.85 16.17 -4.89
CA THR A 169 -7.11 15.42 -4.95
C THR A 169 -8.02 15.91 -6.08
N ASN A 170 -8.10 17.23 -6.29
CA ASN A 170 -8.88 17.81 -7.37
C ASN A 170 -8.32 17.43 -8.75
N VAL A 171 -6.99 17.47 -8.92
CA VAL A 171 -6.32 17.03 -10.15
C VAL A 171 -6.57 15.54 -10.41
N GLU A 172 -6.41 14.70 -9.39
CA GLU A 172 -6.65 13.26 -9.47
C GLU A 172 -8.09 12.95 -9.90
N SER A 173 -9.08 13.63 -9.31
CA SER A 173 -10.50 13.46 -9.66
C SER A 173 -10.78 13.82 -11.12
N LYS A 174 -10.17 14.90 -11.63
CA LYS A 174 -10.29 15.27 -13.04
C LYS A 174 -9.69 14.23 -13.98
N MET A 175 -8.51 13.71 -13.63
CA MET A 175 -7.84 12.63 -14.40
C MET A 175 -8.67 11.35 -14.39
N GLN A 176 -9.28 11.00 -13.26
CA GLN A 176 -10.21 9.87 -13.15
C GLN A 176 -11.42 10.06 -14.06
N GLN A 177 -12.02 11.26 -14.08
CA GLN A 177 -13.16 11.56 -14.95
C GLN A 177 -12.79 11.40 -16.43
N ILE A 178 -11.67 11.98 -16.88
CA ILE A 178 -11.18 11.86 -18.27
C ILE A 178 -11.00 10.39 -18.64
N HIS A 179 -10.35 9.62 -17.77
CA HIS A 179 -10.16 8.18 -17.99
C HIS A 179 -11.49 7.45 -18.14
N SER A 180 -12.47 7.73 -17.29
CA SER A 180 -13.80 7.11 -17.33
C SER A 180 -14.56 7.46 -18.61
N GLU A 181 -14.49 8.71 -19.09
CA GLU A 181 -15.12 9.15 -20.32
C GLU A 181 -14.52 8.47 -21.57
N ILE A 182 -13.18 8.33 -21.62
CA ILE A 182 -12.48 7.65 -22.72
C ILE A 182 -12.85 6.16 -22.72
N SER A 183 -12.78 5.50 -21.56
CA SER A 183 -13.07 4.08 -21.42
C SER A 183 -14.51 3.70 -21.76
N ASN A 184 -15.45 4.64 -21.58
CA ASN A 184 -16.85 4.43 -21.95
C ASN A 184 -17.12 4.60 -23.46
N ARG A 185 -16.28 5.33 -24.20
CA ARG A 185 -16.39 5.48 -25.66
C ARG A 185 -15.87 4.26 -26.43
N GLU A 186 -15.07 3.42 -25.77
CA GLU A 186 -14.50 2.21 -26.35
C GLU A 186 -15.36 0.95 -26.13
N LYS A 187 -16.53 1.10 -25.52
CA LYS A 187 -17.55 0.05 -25.35
C LYS A 187 -18.60 0.13 -26.43
#